data_d70f6824bdb65346e12c8df3ab97a116
#
_entry.id   d70f6824bdb65346e12c8df3ab97a116
#
_cell.length_a   1.000
_cell.length_b   1.000
_cell.length_c   1.000
_cell.angle_alpha   90.00
_cell.angle_beta   90.00
_cell.angle_gamma   90.00
#
_symmetry.space_group_name_H-M   'P 1'
#
loop_
_entity.id
_entity.type
_entity.pdbx_description
1 polymer ?
#
loop_
_entity_poly.entity_id
_entity_poly.type
_entity_poly.pdbx_seq_one_letter_code
_entity_poly.pdbx_strand_id
1 'polypeptide(L)' 'TATSEDANNSIKEIRKEIEKIYGKEVAECVIIQYGGSVKSSNAKELFSTSDIDGGLVGGASLVPDEFAKIVNSI' A
#
# COMPACT_ATOMS: atom_id res chain seq x y z
N THR A 1 -13.24 6.45 -2.50
CA THR A 1 -11.83 6.28 -2.12
C THR A 1 -11.76 5.63 -0.74
N ALA A 2 -10.99 4.56 -0.62
CA ALA A 2 -10.79 3.88 0.65
C ALA A 2 -9.94 4.74 1.59
N THR A 3 -10.21 4.66 2.89
CA THR A 3 -9.32 5.27 3.89
C THR A 3 -8.06 4.41 3.99
N SER A 4 -6.99 4.95 4.57
CA SER A 4 -5.77 4.18 4.81
C SER A 4 -6.03 2.96 5.70
N GLU A 5 -6.93 3.09 6.67
CA GLU A 5 -7.35 1.99 7.51
C GLU A 5 -8.07 0.89 6.71
N ASP A 6 -9.02 1.29 5.85
CA ASP A 6 -9.73 0.33 5.00
C ASP A 6 -8.78 -0.38 4.05
N ALA A 7 -7.85 0.36 3.43
CA ALA A 7 -6.85 -0.20 2.54
C ALA A 7 -5.96 -1.20 3.28
N ASN A 8 -5.50 -0.84 4.46
CA ASN A 8 -4.67 -1.73 5.28
C ASN A 8 -5.42 -2.99 5.70
N ASN A 9 -6.68 -2.86 6.10
CA ASN A 9 -7.51 -4.00 6.49
C ASN A 9 -7.74 -4.97 5.34
N SER A 10 -7.98 -4.45 4.13
CA SER A 10 -8.15 -5.28 2.95
C SER A 10 -6.87 -6.05 2.63
N ILE A 11 -5.73 -5.40 2.69
CA ILE A 11 -4.43 -6.03 2.43
C ILE A 11 -4.11 -7.04 3.53
N LYS A 12 -4.44 -6.74 4.77
CA LYS A 12 -4.29 -7.66 5.89
C LYS A 12 -5.07 -8.95 5.69
N GLU A 13 -6.32 -8.85 5.19
CA GLU A 13 -7.13 -10.02 4.88
C GLU A 13 -6.52 -10.86 3.75
N ILE A 14 -5.97 -10.21 2.72
CA ILE A 14 -5.27 -10.91 1.64
C ILE A 14 -4.08 -11.66 2.21
N ARG A 15 -3.30 -11.02 3.07
CA ARG A 15 -2.12 -11.64 3.69
C ARG A 15 -2.50 -12.84 4.55
N LYS A 16 -3.63 -12.76 5.27
CA LYS A 16 -4.15 -13.90 6.04
C LYS A 16 -4.51 -15.08 5.15
N GLU A 17 -5.09 -14.83 3.98
CA GLU A 17 -5.39 -15.90 3.03
C GLU A 17 -4.12 -16.56 2.50
N ILE A 18 -3.09 -15.77 2.22
CA ILE A 18 -1.79 -16.28 1.81
C ILE A 18 -1.20 -17.15 2.93
N GLU A 19 -1.31 -16.70 4.16
CA GLU A 19 -0.84 -17.46 5.33
C GLU A 19 -1.52 -18.82 5.45
N LYS A 20 -2.84 -18.88 5.22
CA LYS A 20 -3.57 -20.14 5.27
C LYS A 20 -3.10 -21.14 4.21
N ILE A 21 -2.75 -20.63 3.02
CA ILE A 21 -2.39 -21.49 1.88
C ILE A 21 -0.92 -21.87 1.92
N TYR A 22 -0.04 -20.92 2.21
CA TYR A 22 1.41 -21.07 2.06
C TYR A 22 2.21 -20.97 3.36
N GLY A 23 1.58 -20.62 4.46
CA GLY A 23 2.22 -20.47 5.75
C GLY A 23 2.63 -19.03 6.09
N LYS A 24 2.92 -18.81 7.36
CA LYS A 24 3.22 -17.49 7.89
C LYS A 24 4.49 -16.90 7.30
N GLU A 25 5.52 -17.70 7.12
CA GLU A 25 6.81 -17.23 6.58
C GLU A 25 6.64 -16.66 5.18
N VAL A 26 5.87 -17.35 4.33
CA VAL A 26 5.58 -16.89 2.97
C VAL A 26 4.76 -15.61 3.01
N ALA A 27 3.72 -15.57 3.84
CA ALA A 27 2.87 -14.40 3.97
C ALA A 27 3.64 -13.15 4.38
N GLU A 28 4.61 -13.28 5.26
CA GLU A 28 5.44 -12.16 5.70
C GLU A 28 6.41 -11.67 4.63
N CYS A 29 6.80 -12.54 3.70
CA CYS A 29 7.73 -12.21 2.63
C CYS A 29 7.07 -11.66 1.37
N VAL A 30 5.75 -11.84 1.22
CA VAL A 30 5.04 -11.33 0.04
C VAL A 30 4.88 -9.82 0.14
N ILE A 31 5.29 -9.13 -0.93
CA ILE A 31 5.14 -7.68 -1.04
C ILE A 31 3.76 -7.39 -1.62
N ILE A 32 2.96 -6.61 -0.88
CA ILE A 32 1.61 -6.23 -1.32
C ILE A 32 1.54 -4.73 -1.48
N GLN A 33 1.22 -4.28 -2.68
CA GLN A 33 1.08 -2.87 -3.01
C GLN A 33 -0.38 -2.45 -3.07
N TYR A 34 -0.66 -1.25 -2.59
CA TYR A 34 -1.98 -0.67 -2.71
C TYR A 34 -2.13 0.03 -4.06
N GLY A 35 -3.15 -0.32 -4.82
CA GLY A 35 -3.42 0.24 -6.13
C GLY A 35 -4.79 0.91 -6.18
N GLY A 36 -4.97 1.95 -5.41
CA GLY A 36 -6.16 2.78 -5.45
C GLY A 36 -5.78 4.22 -5.72
N SER A 37 -6.37 5.15 -5.00
CA SER A 37 -6.01 6.56 -5.13
C SER A 37 -4.81 6.88 -4.26
N VAL A 38 -3.63 6.91 -4.86
CA VAL A 38 -2.38 7.29 -4.16
C VAL A 38 -1.98 8.69 -4.61
N LYS A 39 -1.92 9.60 -3.66
CA LYS A 39 -1.57 11.02 -3.87
C LYS A 39 -0.61 11.46 -2.78
N SER A 40 0.02 12.63 -2.98
CA SER A 40 0.92 13.18 -1.94
C SER A 40 0.19 13.42 -0.62
N SER A 41 -1.12 13.69 -0.67
CA SER A 41 -1.92 13.96 0.52
C SER A 41 -2.20 12.74 1.39
N ASN A 42 -2.16 11.52 0.83
CA ASN A 42 -2.47 10.29 1.57
C ASN A 42 -1.32 9.27 1.60
N ALA A 43 -0.26 9.51 0.85
CA ALA A 43 0.83 8.54 0.71
C ALA A 43 1.51 8.21 2.04
N LYS A 44 1.82 9.23 2.82
CA LYS A 44 2.49 9.02 4.11
C LYS A 44 1.65 8.17 5.05
N GLU A 45 0.36 8.45 5.12
CA GLU A 45 -0.57 7.69 5.95
C GLU A 45 -0.70 6.24 5.47
N LEU A 46 -0.88 6.04 4.15
CA LEU A 46 -0.97 4.72 3.55
C LEU A 46 0.29 3.88 3.83
N PHE A 47 1.46 4.45 3.55
CA PHE A 47 2.72 3.71 3.65
C PHE A 47 3.22 3.55 5.09
N SER A 48 2.63 4.24 6.04
CA SER A 48 2.94 4.04 7.46
C SER A 48 2.14 2.91 8.10
N THR A 49 1.15 2.34 7.39
CA THR A 49 0.39 1.20 7.89
C THR A 49 1.22 -0.09 7.80
N SER A 50 0.88 -1.07 8.66
CA SER A 50 1.72 -2.26 8.85
C SER A 50 1.70 -3.25 7.69
N ASP A 51 0.63 -3.30 6.92
CA ASP A 51 0.43 -4.35 5.91
C ASP A 51 0.63 -3.89 4.47
N ILE A 52 0.69 -2.58 4.24
CA ILE A 52 0.92 -2.01 2.92
C ILE A 52 2.42 -1.80 2.71
N ASP A 53 2.98 -2.51 1.74
CA ASP A 53 4.41 -2.47 1.45
C ASP A 53 4.80 -1.43 0.41
N GLY A 54 3.83 -0.91 -0.32
CA GLY A 54 4.07 0.10 -1.34
C GLY A 54 2.80 0.45 -2.07
N GLY A 55 2.92 1.23 -3.14
CA GLY A 55 1.77 1.69 -3.90
C GLY A 55 2.00 1.66 -5.40
N LEU A 56 0.90 1.52 -6.13
CA LEU A 56 0.87 1.69 -7.57
C LEU A 56 0.23 3.04 -7.84
N VAL A 57 1.01 3.98 -8.32
CA VAL A 57 0.58 5.36 -8.50
C VAL A 57 0.05 5.57 -9.91
N GLY A 58 -1.20 6.06 -10.01
CA GLY A 58 -1.83 6.36 -11.28
C GLY A 58 -1.58 7.80 -11.74
N GLY A 59 -2.64 8.62 -11.78
CA GLY A 59 -2.59 9.98 -12.29
C GLY A 59 -1.53 10.88 -11.69
N ALA A 60 -1.26 10.74 -10.40
CA ALA A 60 -0.25 11.55 -9.72
C ALA A 60 1.17 11.31 -10.26
N SER A 61 1.41 10.17 -10.92
CA SER A 61 2.71 9.89 -11.55
C SER A 61 2.99 10.75 -12.78
N LEU A 62 1.97 11.40 -13.32
CA LEU A 62 2.12 12.31 -14.45
C LEU A 62 2.55 13.72 -14.04
N VAL A 63 2.56 14.00 -12.74
CA VAL A 63 2.94 15.30 -12.19
C VAL A 63 4.23 15.10 -11.39
N PRO A 64 5.40 15.51 -11.90
CA PRO A 64 6.70 15.23 -11.26
C PRO A 64 6.77 15.65 -9.80
N ASP A 65 6.27 16.83 -9.45
CA ASP A 65 6.30 17.32 -8.08
C ASP A 65 5.46 16.47 -7.14
N GLU A 66 4.29 16.02 -7.59
CA GLU A 66 3.41 15.13 -6.83
C GLU A 66 4.08 13.78 -6.61
N PHE A 67 4.65 13.22 -7.66
CA PHE A 67 5.33 11.93 -7.57
C PHE A 67 6.52 11.98 -6.61
N ALA A 68 7.30 13.05 -6.68
CA ALA A 68 8.43 13.25 -5.78
C ALA A 68 7.99 13.30 -4.31
N LYS A 69 6.87 13.97 -4.01
CA LYS A 69 6.31 14.01 -2.66
C LYS A 69 5.88 12.62 -2.17
N ILE A 70 5.32 11.81 -3.07
CA ILE A 70 4.93 10.43 -2.74
C ILE A 70 6.17 9.61 -2.39
N VAL A 71 7.21 9.69 -3.20
CA VAL A 71 8.48 8.99 -2.96
C VAL A 71 9.09 9.41 -1.63
N ASN A 72 9.08 10.68 -1.34
CA ASN A 72 9.66 11.23 -0.10
C ASN A 72 8.82 10.94 1.15
N SER A 73 7.62 10.40 0.99
CA SER A 73 6.76 10.03 2.12
C SER A 73 7.02 8.62 2.66
N ILE A 74 7.84 7.87 2.00
CA ILE A 74 8.20 6.51 2.41
C ILE A 74 9.33 6.50 3.41
#